data_7d35b9f44b4abda801e77b4c2e1b6355
#
_entry.id   7d35b9f44b4abda801e77b4c2e1b6355
#
_cell.length_a   1.000
_cell.length_b   1.000
_cell.length_c   1.000
_cell.angle_alpha   90.00
_cell.angle_beta   90.00
_cell.angle_gamma   90.00
#
_symmetry.space_group_name_H-M   'P 1'
#
loop_
_entity.id
_entity.type
_entity.pdbx_description
1 polymer ?
#
loop_
_entity_poly.entity_id
_entity_poly.type
_entity_poly.pdbx_seq_one_letter_code
_entity_poly.pdbx_strand_id
1 'polypeptide(L)'
;MKAPAAPPRERVVCVSKQINEFLFEIGAQDVLVARDLTSVYPPAIKKIPSVGYHRALSAEGILSAKPSMFLTDGNVGPDAVIDQVRQVGIPVVVLRPGAGPDSAQMLMAELGRRFHREAAATRVIGKWRSDLAGLMADTVHAGPRPRVLMMHFGQIINNYLGIKAGGTADRILHWAGGVNAIDSLGGMSRLTPELIARLAPDVIIATDVGFDRVGSAEKFAELPGVALTPAAKHHRIYRIDEIEIMYDGPRTPMAVRHIAGMLKH
;
A
#
# COMPACT_ATOMS: atom_id res chain seq x y z
N MET A 1 -12.33 -3.46 -49.82
CA MET A 1 -11.54 -2.68 -48.84
C MET A 1 -11.32 -3.58 -47.66
N LYS A 2 -10.07 -3.87 -47.29
CA LYS A 2 -9.73 -4.62 -46.07
C LYS A 2 -9.96 -3.70 -44.86
N ALA A 3 -10.75 -4.12 -43.88
CA ALA A 3 -10.92 -3.35 -42.66
C ALA A 3 -9.54 -3.01 -42.06
N PRO A 4 -9.32 -1.80 -41.52
CA PRO A 4 -8.05 -1.47 -40.88
C PRO A 4 -7.80 -2.47 -39.76
N ALA A 5 -6.60 -3.03 -39.71
CA ALA A 5 -6.20 -3.93 -38.64
C ALA A 5 -6.39 -3.22 -37.30
N ALA A 6 -7.02 -3.90 -36.33
CA ALA A 6 -7.12 -3.37 -34.96
C ALA A 6 -5.73 -2.97 -34.45
N PRO A 7 -5.59 -1.83 -33.75
CA PRO A 7 -4.30 -1.42 -33.21
C PRO A 7 -3.72 -2.57 -32.35
N PRO A 8 -2.41 -2.78 -32.39
CA PRO A 8 -1.79 -3.83 -31.61
C PRO A 8 -2.13 -3.61 -30.13
N ARG A 9 -2.56 -4.67 -29.47
CA ARG A 9 -2.93 -4.64 -28.06
C ARG A 9 -1.72 -4.18 -27.23
N GLU A 10 -1.92 -3.24 -26.34
CA GLU A 10 -0.87 -2.80 -25.43
C GLU A 10 -0.34 -3.97 -24.60
N ARG A 11 0.97 -3.97 -24.39
CA ARG A 11 1.70 -4.98 -23.63
C ARG A 11 2.47 -4.28 -22.51
N VAL A 12 1.89 -4.25 -21.32
CA VAL A 12 2.41 -3.47 -20.21
C VAL A 12 3.16 -4.37 -19.24
N VAL A 13 4.43 -4.06 -18.99
CA VAL A 13 5.13 -4.51 -17.80
C VAL A 13 4.87 -3.49 -16.71
N CYS A 14 4.13 -3.86 -15.66
CA CYS A 14 3.78 -2.95 -14.58
C CYS A 14 4.50 -3.33 -13.29
N VAL A 15 5.33 -2.40 -12.79
CA VAL A 15 6.09 -2.54 -11.55
C VAL A 15 5.59 -1.52 -10.54
N SER A 16 4.47 -1.87 -9.91
CA SER A 16 3.84 -1.16 -8.80
C SER A 16 2.68 -1.97 -8.28
N LYS A 17 2.67 -2.28 -6.98
CA LYS A 17 1.55 -2.96 -6.31
C LYS A 17 0.24 -2.20 -6.50
N GLN A 18 0.27 -0.90 -6.23
CA GLN A 18 -0.88 -0.03 -6.27
C GLN A 18 -1.47 0.09 -7.68
N ILE A 19 -0.64 0.33 -8.70
CA ILE A 19 -1.11 0.46 -10.08
C ILE A 19 -1.70 -0.87 -10.56
N ASN A 20 -1.06 -1.99 -10.26
CA ASN A 20 -1.57 -3.31 -10.61
C ASN A 20 -2.96 -3.57 -10.02
N GLU A 21 -3.19 -3.23 -8.75
CA GLU A 21 -4.52 -3.35 -8.14
C GLU A 21 -5.56 -2.47 -8.84
N PHE A 22 -5.23 -1.23 -9.17
CA PHE A 22 -6.14 -0.34 -9.90
C PHE A 22 -6.47 -0.86 -11.30
N LEU A 23 -5.49 -1.43 -12.03
CA LEU A 23 -5.74 -2.02 -13.34
C LEU A 23 -6.75 -3.18 -13.28
N PHE A 24 -6.68 -4.00 -12.23
CA PHE A 24 -7.69 -5.03 -12.00
C PHE A 24 -9.07 -4.46 -11.68
N GLU A 25 -9.14 -3.44 -10.83
CA GLU A 25 -10.41 -2.82 -10.43
C GLU A 25 -11.14 -2.13 -11.59
N ILE A 26 -10.41 -1.52 -12.51
CA ILE A 26 -11.00 -0.89 -13.68
C ILE A 26 -11.16 -1.84 -14.89
N GLY A 27 -10.85 -3.14 -14.74
CA GLY A 27 -10.97 -4.15 -15.79
C GLY A 27 -9.94 -3.99 -16.91
N ALA A 28 -8.75 -3.44 -16.62
CA ALA A 28 -7.67 -3.24 -17.59
C ALA A 28 -6.52 -4.25 -17.42
N GLN A 29 -6.68 -5.30 -16.59
CA GLN A 29 -5.64 -6.30 -16.34
C GLN A 29 -5.20 -7.07 -17.60
N ASP A 30 -5.97 -7.02 -18.63
CA ASP A 30 -5.70 -7.70 -19.92
C ASP A 30 -4.53 -7.08 -20.71
N VAL A 31 -4.09 -5.88 -20.36
CA VAL A 31 -2.88 -5.26 -20.93
C VAL A 31 -1.59 -5.77 -20.27
N LEU A 32 -1.68 -6.35 -19.07
CA LEU A 32 -0.52 -6.78 -18.30
C LEU A 32 0.12 -8.02 -18.92
N VAL A 33 1.40 -7.92 -19.27
CA VAL A 33 2.21 -9.06 -19.72
C VAL A 33 3.22 -9.54 -18.69
N ALA A 34 3.60 -8.65 -17.75
CA ALA A 34 4.40 -9.02 -16.58
C ALA A 34 4.20 -8.01 -15.44
N ARG A 35 4.50 -8.46 -14.21
CA ARG A 35 4.43 -7.70 -12.96
C ARG A 35 5.71 -7.82 -12.16
N ASP A 36 5.88 -7.03 -11.12
CA ASP A 36 6.92 -7.26 -10.13
C ASP A 36 6.56 -8.39 -9.14
N LEU A 37 7.55 -8.94 -8.47
CA LEU A 37 7.39 -10.04 -7.52
C LEU A 37 6.46 -9.69 -6.34
N THR A 38 6.46 -8.42 -5.92
CA THR A 38 5.71 -7.96 -4.74
C THR A 38 4.25 -7.62 -5.03
N SER A 39 3.84 -7.55 -6.29
CA SER A 39 2.45 -7.40 -6.72
C SER A 39 1.73 -8.75 -6.62
N VAL A 40 1.07 -9.01 -5.51
CA VAL A 40 0.43 -10.31 -5.19
C VAL A 40 -1.09 -10.25 -5.10
N TYR A 41 -1.67 -9.07 -5.19
CA TYR A 41 -3.11 -8.84 -5.10
C TYR A 41 -3.64 -8.13 -6.37
N PRO A 42 -4.87 -8.48 -6.83
CA PRO A 42 -5.67 -9.60 -6.37
C PRO A 42 -5.01 -10.96 -6.68
N PRO A 43 -5.43 -12.08 -6.07
CA PRO A 43 -4.78 -13.40 -6.29
C PRO A 43 -4.62 -13.78 -7.77
N ALA A 44 -5.52 -13.33 -8.62
CA ALA A 44 -5.47 -13.56 -10.07
C ALA A 44 -4.19 -13.00 -10.73
N ILE A 45 -3.56 -11.96 -10.17
CA ILE A 45 -2.33 -11.37 -10.70
C ILE A 45 -1.15 -12.35 -10.67
N LYS A 46 -1.17 -13.34 -9.77
CA LYS A 46 -0.11 -14.36 -9.67
C LYS A 46 0.01 -15.22 -10.91
N LYS A 47 -1.02 -15.25 -11.78
CA LYS A 47 -0.98 -15.91 -13.09
C LYS A 47 -0.17 -15.15 -14.13
N ILE A 48 0.11 -13.85 -13.88
CA ILE A 48 0.92 -12.99 -14.75
C ILE A 48 2.39 -13.20 -14.40
N PRO A 49 3.29 -13.44 -15.36
CA PRO A 49 4.72 -13.62 -15.13
C PRO A 49 5.34 -12.48 -14.32
N SER A 50 6.36 -12.80 -13.51
CA SER A 50 7.09 -11.80 -12.72
C SER A 50 8.42 -11.45 -13.39
N VAL A 51 8.76 -10.14 -13.41
CA VAL A 51 10.10 -9.63 -13.81
C VAL A 51 11.07 -9.50 -12.63
N GLY A 52 10.69 -10.01 -11.47
CA GLY A 52 11.55 -9.98 -10.26
C GLY A 52 11.17 -8.90 -9.26
N TYR A 53 12.08 -8.66 -8.31
CA TYR A 53 11.88 -7.67 -7.24
C TYR A 53 12.08 -6.26 -7.77
N HIS A 54 11.15 -5.35 -7.46
CA HIS A 54 11.09 -3.99 -8.03
C HIS A 54 12.37 -3.15 -7.86
N ARG A 55 13.21 -3.44 -6.84
CA ARG A 55 14.49 -2.76 -6.62
C ARG A 55 15.72 -3.53 -7.11
N ALA A 56 15.51 -4.71 -7.72
CA ALA A 56 16.58 -5.56 -8.26
C ALA A 56 16.14 -6.12 -9.62
N LEU A 57 15.66 -5.24 -10.50
CA LEU A 57 15.23 -5.59 -11.85
C LEU A 57 16.42 -5.85 -12.77
N SER A 58 16.18 -6.60 -13.85
CA SER A 58 17.10 -6.72 -14.98
C SER A 58 16.44 -6.26 -16.27
N ALA A 59 17.18 -5.61 -17.15
CA ALA A 59 16.67 -5.20 -18.46
C ALA A 59 16.23 -6.41 -19.27
N GLU A 60 17.00 -7.50 -19.27
CA GLU A 60 16.66 -8.76 -19.92
C GLU A 60 15.31 -9.31 -19.45
N GLY A 61 15.08 -9.35 -18.12
CA GLY A 61 13.81 -9.82 -17.53
C GLY A 61 12.62 -8.98 -18.01
N ILE A 62 12.77 -7.65 -18.08
CA ILE A 62 11.73 -6.76 -18.59
C ILE A 62 11.51 -6.98 -20.09
N LEU A 63 12.57 -7.00 -20.88
CA LEU A 63 12.52 -7.09 -22.35
C LEU A 63 12.02 -8.45 -22.84
N SER A 64 12.26 -9.53 -22.09
CA SER A 64 11.77 -10.87 -22.39
C SER A 64 10.24 -10.95 -22.49
N ALA A 65 9.54 -10.09 -21.74
CA ALA A 65 8.08 -9.94 -21.80
C ALA A 65 7.60 -9.22 -23.08
N LYS A 66 8.51 -8.71 -23.91
CA LYS A 66 8.23 -7.94 -25.14
C LYS A 66 7.20 -6.83 -24.90
N PRO A 67 7.45 -5.91 -23.96
CA PRO A 67 6.50 -4.85 -23.62
C PRO A 67 6.43 -3.79 -24.71
N SER A 68 5.27 -3.17 -24.88
CA SER A 68 5.09 -1.90 -25.58
C SER A 68 5.22 -0.70 -24.62
N MET A 69 5.17 -0.95 -23.29
CA MET A 69 5.25 0.06 -22.23
C MET A 69 5.79 -0.55 -20.92
N PHE A 70 6.62 0.20 -20.21
CA PHE A 70 6.99 -0.05 -18.82
C PHE A 70 6.29 0.97 -17.93
N LEU A 71 5.45 0.51 -16.99
CA LEU A 71 4.63 1.34 -16.12
C LEU A 71 5.06 1.16 -14.66
N THR A 72 5.23 2.26 -13.93
CA THR A 72 5.68 2.23 -12.53
C THR A 72 5.20 3.44 -11.74
N ASP A 73 5.21 3.33 -10.42
CA ASP A 73 5.03 4.45 -9.47
C ASP A 73 6.34 5.22 -9.17
N GLY A 74 7.45 4.76 -9.73
CA GLY A 74 8.77 5.34 -9.52
C GLY A 74 9.58 4.66 -8.40
N ASN A 75 9.01 3.71 -7.66
CA ASN A 75 9.73 2.93 -6.66
C ASN A 75 10.36 1.68 -7.29
N VAL A 76 11.29 1.91 -8.20
CA VAL A 76 11.97 0.87 -8.99
C VAL A 76 13.47 1.09 -9.01
N GLY A 77 14.22 0.04 -9.29
CA GLY A 77 15.66 0.11 -9.45
C GLY A 77 16.27 -1.19 -9.98
N PRO A 78 17.56 -1.18 -10.37
CA PRO A 78 18.45 0.00 -10.43
C PRO A 78 18.09 1.00 -11.54
N ASP A 79 18.43 2.29 -11.38
CA ASP A 79 18.14 3.33 -12.38
C ASP A 79 18.73 3.00 -13.75
N ALA A 80 19.95 2.42 -13.77
CA ALA A 80 20.61 2.00 -15.01
C ALA A 80 19.76 1.01 -15.83
N VAL A 81 18.98 0.14 -15.18
CA VAL A 81 18.08 -0.80 -15.87
C VAL A 81 16.92 -0.05 -16.54
N ILE A 82 16.38 0.95 -15.86
CA ILE A 82 15.29 1.77 -16.39
C ILE A 82 15.78 2.58 -17.60
N ASP A 83 17.01 3.09 -17.53
CA ASP A 83 17.62 3.79 -18.68
C ASP A 83 17.89 2.86 -19.86
N GLN A 84 18.32 1.62 -19.63
CA GLN A 84 18.43 0.61 -20.70
C GLN A 84 17.08 0.33 -21.38
N VAL A 85 15.99 0.22 -20.61
CA VAL A 85 14.64 0.03 -21.16
C VAL A 85 14.25 1.22 -22.05
N ARG A 86 14.57 2.46 -21.64
CA ARG A 86 14.33 3.66 -22.46
C ARG A 86 15.15 3.68 -23.74
N GLN A 87 16.43 3.30 -23.66
CA GLN A 87 17.36 3.30 -24.81
C GLN A 87 16.93 2.36 -25.93
N VAL A 88 16.26 1.27 -25.63
CA VAL A 88 15.69 0.36 -26.63
C VAL A 88 14.33 0.81 -27.17
N GLY A 89 13.90 2.04 -26.85
CA GLY A 89 12.68 2.65 -27.40
C GLY A 89 11.39 2.27 -26.69
N ILE A 90 11.43 1.62 -25.52
CA ILE A 90 10.22 1.30 -24.76
C ILE A 90 9.86 2.50 -23.87
N PRO A 91 8.64 3.07 -24.03
CA PRO A 91 8.15 4.15 -23.17
C PRO A 91 8.14 3.72 -21.69
N VAL A 92 8.79 4.51 -20.85
CA VAL A 92 8.75 4.36 -19.40
C VAL A 92 7.81 5.42 -18.82
N VAL A 93 6.67 4.98 -18.35
CA VAL A 93 5.62 5.82 -17.76
C VAL A 93 5.71 5.72 -16.24
N VAL A 94 5.92 6.87 -15.60
CA VAL A 94 6.00 6.98 -14.14
C VAL A 94 4.78 7.73 -13.63
N LEU A 95 3.89 7.02 -12.95
CA LEU A 95 2.70 7.57 -12.31
C LEU A 95 2.91 7.61 -10.80
N ARG A 96 3.51 8.68 -10.31
CA ARG A 96 3.78 8.85 -8.87
C ARG A 96 2.47 9.10 -8.12
N PRO A 97 2.18 8.34 -7.06
CA PRO A 97 1.07 8.66 -6.18
C PRO A 97 1.26 10.05 -5.56
N GLY A 98 0.20 10.83 -5.51
CA GLY A 98 0.19 12.08 -4.77
C GLY A 98 0.23 11.84 -3.25
N ALA A 99 0.53 12.89 -2.48
CA ALA A 99 0.53 12.82 -1.01
C ALA A 99 -0.83 13.13 -0.37
N GLY A 100 -1.80 13.65 -1.12
CA GLY A 100 -3.09 14.11 -0.61
C GLY A 100 -4.15 13.00 -0.47
N PRO A 101 -5.28 13.30 0.16
CA PRO A 101 -6.37 12.35 0.37
C PRO A 101 -7.04 11.88 -0.94
N ASP A 102 -6.90 12.65 -2.02
CA ASP A 102 -7.45 12.32 -3.34
C ASP A 102 -6.47 11.57 -4.24
N SER A 103 -5.26 11.26 -3.76
CA SER A 103 -4.19 10.69 -4.57
C SER A 103 -4.58 9.37 -5.25
N ALA A 104 -5.26 8.49 -4.54
CA ALA A 104 -5.76 7.22 -5.08
C ALA A 104 -6.77 7.43 -6.21
N GLN A 105 -7.68 8.39 -6.03
CA GLN A 105 -8.73 8.70 -7.01
C GLN A 105 -8.14 9.33 -8.27
N MET A 106 -7.16 10.24 -8.11
CA MET A 106 -6.46 10.86 -9.23
C MET A 106 -5.68 9.83 -10.04
N LEU A 107 -4.98 8.92 -9.39
CA LEU A 107 -4.25 7.84 -10.05
C LEU A 107 -5.21 6.89 -10.78
N MET A 108 -6.34 6.53 -10.17
CA MET A 108 -7.35 5.67 -10.78
C MET A 108 -7.99 6.34 -12.01
N ALA A 109 -8.30 7.65 -11.93
CA ALA A 109 -8.82 8.41 -13.07
C ALA A 109 -7.80 8.50 -14.22
N GLU A 110 -6.51 8.70 -13.91
CA GLU A 110 -5.44 8.71 -14.90
C GLU A 110 -5.29 7.33 -15.60
N LEU A 111 -5.32 6.24 -14.83
CA LEU A 111 -5.28 4.90 -15.40
C LEU A 111 -6.52 4.61 -16.25
N GLY A 112 -7.71 5.08 -15.79
CA GLY A 112 -8.95 4.99 -16.58
C GLY A 112 -8.82 5.64 -17.95
N ARG A 113 -8.29 6.88 -18.01
CA ARG A 113 -8.05 7.59 -19.27
C ARG A 113 -7.02 6.89 -20.16
N ARG A 114 -5.90 6.46 -19.59
CA ARG A 114 -4.79 5.83 -20.31
C ARG A 114 -5.19 4.52 -20.97
N PHE A 115 -6.01 3.74 -20.31
CA PHE A 115 -6.41 2.41 -20.79
C PHE A 115 -7.85 2.36 -21.32
N HIS A 116 -8.46 3.51 -21.61
CA HIS A 116 -9.83 3.63 -22.14
C HIS A 116 -10.86 2.88 -21.27
N ARG A 117 -10.79 3.12 -19.96
CA ARG A 117 -11.66 2.54 -18.92
C ARG A 117 -12.29 3.63 -18.03
N GLU A 118 -12.54 4.82 -18.57
CA GLU A 118 -13.02 6.00 -17.84
C GLU A 118 -14.32 5.71 -17.09
N ALA A 119 -15.26 5.05 -17.73
CA ALA A 119 -16.55 4.70 -17.11
C ALA A 119 -16.36 3.71 -15.93
N ALA A 120 -15.43 2.75 -16.06
CA ALA A 120 -15.11 1.84 -14.97
C ALA A 120 -14.41 2.57 -13.82
N ALA A 121 -13.43 3.42 -14.12
CA ALA A 121 -12.74 4.23 -13.13
C ALA A 121 -13.71 5.13 -12.36
N THR A 122 -14.64 5.81 -13.06
CA THR A 122 -15.66 6.66 -12.42
C THR A 122 -16.52 5.86 -11.43
N ARG A 123 -16.98 4.65 -11.82
CA ARG A 123 -17.78 3.79 -10.92
C ARG A 123 -16.98 3.36 -9.69
N VAL A 124 -15.72 2.92 -9.89
CA VAL A 124 -14.86 2.47 -8.78
C VAL A 124 -14.54 3.61 -7.83
N ILE A 125 -14.22 4.80 -8.35
CA ILE A 125 -14.00 6.01 -7.55
C ILE A 125 -15.26 6.38 -6.76
N GLY A 126 -16.43 6.34 -7.39
CA GLY A 126 -17.71 6.64 -6.74
C GLY A 126 -18.00 5.68 -5.57
N LYS A 127 -17.81 4.38 -5.80
CA LYS A 127 -17.95 3.36 -4.75
C LYS A 127 -16.94 3.58 -3.61
N TRP A 128 -15.68 3.79 -3.94
CA TRP A 128 -14.60 4.03 -2.98
C TRP A 128 -14.92 5.24 -2.08
N ARG A 129 -15.40 6.36 -2.66
CA ARG A 129 -15.82 7.55 -1.91
C ARG A 129 -16.98 7.28 -0.98
N SER A 130 -18.01 6.59 -1.49
CA SER A 130 -19.19 6.24 -0.70
C SER A 130 -18.86 5.33 0.47
N ASP A 131 -18.06 4.28 0.21
CA ASP A 131 -17.63 3.33 1.25
C ASP A 131 -16.82 4.05 2.34
N LEU A 132 -15.87 4.91 1.95
CA LEU A 132 -15.04 5.65 2.90
C LEU A 132 -15.86 6.66 3.72
N ALA A 133 -16.77 7.40 3.08
CA ALA A 133 -17.64 8.35 3.78
C ALA A 133 -18.54 7.66 4.81
N GLY A 134 -19.11 6.49 4.48
CA GLY A 134 -19.89 5.68 5.41
C GLY A 134 -19.06 5.23 6.60
N LEU A 135 -17.85 4.71 6.36
CA LEU A 135 -16.94 4.27 7.43
C LEU A 135 -16.53 5.42 8.34
N MET A 136 -16.21 6.59 7.79
CA MET A 136 -15.87 7.77 8.57
C MET A 136 -17.03 8.24 9.44
N ALA A 137 -18.26 8.20 8.95
CA ALA A 137 -19.45 8.52 9.75
C ALA A 137 -19.62 7.55 10.93
N ASP A 138 -19.35 6.26 10.72
CA ASP A 138 -19.44 5.22 11.74
C ASP A 138 -18.32 5.30 12.81
N THR A 139 -17.23 6.03 12.51
CA THR A 139 -16.08 6.21 13.42
C THR A 139 -16.14 7.50 14.23
N VAL A 140 -17.19 8.29 14.07
CA VAL A 140 -17.44 9.47 14.93
C VAL A 140 -17.86 8.97 16.32
N HIS A 141 -16.92 8.98 17.25
CA HIS A 141 -17.15 8.55 18.63
C HIS A 141 -17.36 9.74 19.56
N ALA A 142 -18.23 9.57 20.54
CA ALA A 142 -18.49 10.57 21.58
C ALA A 142 -17.39 10.65 22.67
N GLY A 143 -16.27 9.93 22.50
CA GLY A 143 -15.18 9.84 23.49
C GLY A 143 -13.80 10.15 22.89
N PRO A 144 -12.75 10.13 23.73
CA PRO A 144 -11.39 10.34 23.28
C PRO A 144 -10.97 9.23 22.29
N ARG A 145 -10.35 9.65 21.18
CA ARG A 145 -9.85 8.71 20.18
C ARG A 145 -8.66 7.92 20.75
N PRO A 146 -8.59 6.60 20.56
CA PRO A 146 -7.46 5.80 21.04
C PRO A 146 -6.16 6.22 20.36
N ARG A 147 -5.10 6.26 21.16
CA ARG A 147 -3.73 6.52 20.69
C ARG A 147 -3.13 5.22 20.16
N VAL A 148 -2.78 5.22 18.90
CA VAL A 148 -2.32 4.02 18.19
C VAL A 148 -0.85 4.15 17.81
N LEU A 149 -0.04 3.19 18.22
CA LEU A 149 1.32 3.04 17.72
C LEU A 149 1.30 2.06 16.55
N MET A 150 1.53 2.56 15.33
CA MET A 150 1.71 1.72 14.16
C MET A 150 3.20 1.36 14.05
N MET A 151 3.50 0.05 14.11
CA MET A 151 4.86 -0.47 14.07
C MET A 151 5.14 -1.20 12.76
N HIS A 152 6.26 -0.84 12.15
CA HIS A 152 6.83 -1.56 11.01
C HIS A 152 8.20 -2.10 11.40
N PHE A 153 8.57 -3.26 10.88
CA PHE A 153 9.87 -3.85 11.19
C PHE A 153 10.80 -3.67 10.00
N GLY A 154 11.97 -3.11 10.27
CA GLY A 154 13.06 -3.13 9.31
C GLY A 154 13.57 -4.56 9.06
N GLN A 155 14.37 -4.73 8.04
CA GLN A 155 14.96 -6.05 7.69
C GLN A 155 15.91 -6.60 8.77
N ILE A 156 16.36 -5.76 9.70
CA ILE A 156 17.28 -6.11 10.78
C ILE A 156 16.47 -6.51 12.02
N ILE A 157 16.83 -7.62 12.64
CA ILE A 157 16.26 -8.09 13.91
C ILE A 157 16.38 -6.99 14.98
N ASN A 158 15.32 -6.75 15.74
CA ASN A 158 15.21 -5.71 16.77
C ASN A 158 15.25 -4.26 16.26
N ASN A 159 15.07 -4.03 14.97
CA ASN A 159 14.92 -2.69 14.42
C ASN A 159 13.44 -2.33 14.29
N TYR A 160 12.84 -1.85 15.37
CA TYR A 160 11.44 -1.40 15.38
C TYR A 160 11.36 0.00 14.81
N LEU A 161 10.46 0.17 13.84
CA LEU A 161 10.16 1.45 13.21
C LEU A 161 8.72 1.85 13.54
N GLY A 162 8.53 3.04 14.05
CA GLY A 162 7.21 3.64 14.23
C GLY A 162 6.83 4.47 13.02
N ILE A 163 5.63 4.27 12.50
CA ILE A 163 5.09 5.08 11.40
C ILE A 163 4.62 6.41 11.97
N LYS A 164 5.15 7.49 11.41
CA LYS A 164 4.92 8.86 11.87
C LYS A 164 3.66 9.46 11.26
N ALA A 165 3.21 10.57 11.82
CA ALA A 165 2.07 11.33 11.32
C ALA A 165 2.28 11.88 9.90
N GLY A 166 1.19 12.20 9.19
CA GLY A 166 1.16 12.88 7.91
C GLY A 166 1.30 12.01 6.66
N GLY A 167 1.49 10.68 6.83
CA GLY A 167 1.55 9.73 5.71
C GLY A 167 0.23 9.01 5.43
N THR A 168 0.26 8.06 4.49
CA THR A 168 -0.91 7.24 4.12
C THR A 168 -1.45 6.45 5.30
N ALA A 169 -0.59 5.74 6.04
CA ALA A 169 -1.01 4.95 7.19
C ALA A 169 -1.67 5.82 8.28
N ASP A 170 -1.12 7.00 8.55
CA ASP A 170 -1.69 7.96 9.49
C ASP A 170 -3.07 8.45 9.04
N ARG A 171 -3.24 8.75 7.76
CA ARG A 171 -4.53 9.16 7.19
C ARG A 171 -5.58 8.05 7.30
N ILE A 172 -5.21 6.81 6.98
CA ILE A 172 -6.08 5.64 7.13
C ILE A 172 -6.48 5.45 8.60
N LEU A 173 -5.52 5.59 9.51
CA LEU A 173 -5.79 5.54 10.96
C LEU A 173 -6.78 6.61 11.40
N HIS A 174 -6.62 7.86 10.94
CA HIS A 174 -7.55 8.95 11.26
C HIS A 174 -8.95 8.68 10.73
N TRP A 175 -9.09 8.16 9.52
CA TRP A 175 -10.37 7.75 8.95
C TRP A 175 -11.02 6.60 9.75
N ALA A 176 -10.20 5.75 10.36
CA ALA A 176 -10.66 4.67 11.23
C ALA A 176 -11.00 5.11 12.67
N GLY A 177 -10.83 6.39 13.01
CA GLY A 177 -11.16 6.97 14.31
C GLY A 177 -10.02 6.95 15.34
N GLY A 178 -8.81 6.57 14.96
CA GLY A 178 -7.63 6.59 15.84
C GLY A 178 -6.82 7.89 15.77
N VAL A 179 -5.83 8.02 16.65
CA VAL A 179 -4.83 9.07 16.66
C VAL A 179 -3.44 8.43 16.72
N ASN A 180 -2.52 8.89 15.87
CA ASN A 180 -1.15 8.37 15.87
C ASN A 180 -0.43 8.71 17.18
N ALA A 181 0.19 7.73 17.81
CA ALA A 181 0.97 7.96 19.01
C ALA A 181 2.26 8.75 18.74
N ILE A 182 2.75 8.74 17.48
CA ILE A 182 3.91 9.52 17.03
C ILE A 182 3.40 10.70 16.21
N ASP A 183 3.37 11.89 16.80
CA ASP A 183 2.84 13.13 16.24
C ASP A 183 3.81 13.86 15.31
N SER A 184 5.11 13.52 15.33
CA SER A 184 6.09 14.11 14.39
C SER A 184 5.83 13.71 12.95
N LEU A 185 6.02 14.65 12.02
CA LEU A 185 5.67 14.47 10.62
C LEU A 185 6.68 13.63 9.82
N GLY A 186 6.15 12.85 8.90
CA GLY A 186 6.84 12.24 7.76
C GLY A 186 7.66 11.00 8.05
N GLY A 187 7.44 9.95 7.27
CA GLY A 187 8.26 8.74 7.23
C GLY A 187 8.09 7.84 8.46
N MET A 188 9.21 7.24 8.86
CA MET A 188 9.31 6.34 10.01
C MET A 188 10.41 6.81 10.95
N SER A 189 10.28 6.51 12.23
CA SER A 189 11.32 6.72 13.24
C SER A 189 11.70 5.42 13.92
N ARG A 190 12.97 5.29 14.27
CA ARG A 190 13.43 4.16 15.09
C ARG A 190 12.79 4.24 16.47
N LEU A 191 12.26 3.14 16.93
CA LEU A 191 11.68 2.99 18.26
C LEU A 191 12.71 2.35 19.20
N THR A 192 12.89 2.97 20.37
CA THR A 192 13.58 2.33 21.50
C THR A 192 12.54 1.85 22.51
N PRO A 193 12.88 0.88 23.38
CA PRO A 193 11.98 0.44 24.44
C PRO A 193 11.44 1.58 25.32
N GLU A 194 12.30 2.55 25.64
CA GLU A 194 11.94 3.72 26.45
C GLU A 194 10.95 4.64 25.71
N LEU A 195 11.15 4.82 24.41
CA LEU A 195 10.23 5.61 23.57
C LEU A 195 8.87 4.93 23.48
N ILE A 196 8.82 3.60 23.25
CA ILE A 196 7.55 2.85 23.20
C ILE A 196 6.79 3.00 24.52
N ALA A 197 7.46 2.79 25.66
CA ALA A 197 6.86 2.94 26.98
C ALA A 197 6.35 4.37 27.23
N ARG A 198 7.11 5.40 26.81
CA ARG A 198 6.74 6.82 26.98
C ARG A 198 5.57 7.22 26.08
N LEU A 199 5.46 6.68 24.88
CA LEU A 199 4.33 6.92 23.97
C LEU A 199 3.02 6.41 24.56
N ALA A 200 3.09 5.40 25.44
CA ALA A 200 1.96 4.81 26.15
C ALA A 200 0.73 4.58 25.23
N PRO A 201 0.85 3.85 24.10
CA PRO A 201 -0.26 3.64 23.20
C PRO A 201 -1.37 2.80 23.82
N ASP A 202 -2.62 3.14 23.51
CA ASP A 202 -3.79 2.36 23.88
C ASP A 202 -3.93 1.11 23.00
N VAL A 203 -3.43 1.19 21.76
CA VAL A 203 -3.44 0.13 20.77
C VAL A 203 -2.10 0.09 20.04
N ILE A 204 -1.61 -1.11 19.75
CA ILE A 204 -0.48 -1.33 18.84
C ILE A 204 -0.98 -2.10 17.63
N ILE A 205 -0.67 -1.57 16.44
CA ILE A 205 -0.91 -2.23 15.15
C ILE A 205 0.45 -2.48 14.50
N ALA A 206 0.85 -3.74 14.38
CA ALA A 206 2.12 -4.12 13.78
C ALA A 206 1.92 -4.72 12.40
N THR A 207 2.79 -4.34 11.44
CA THR A 207 2.76 -4.95 10.10
C THR A 207 3.18 -6.42 10.16
N ASP A 208 2.62 -7.21 9.25
CA ASP A 208 2.83 -8.64 9.09
C ASP A 208 4.32 -9.03 9.11
N VAL A 209 5.18 -8.27 8.42
CA VAL A 209 6.62 -8.55 8.30
C VAL A 209 7.30 -8.73 9.66
N GLY A 210 6.92 -7.93 10.65
CA GLY A 210 7.51 -8.01 11.98
C GLY A 210 6.70 -8.85 12.96
N PHE A 211 5.38 -8.73 12.87
CA PHE A 211 4.48 -9.48 13.73
C PHE A 211 4.67 -10.99 13.57
N ASP A 212 4.75 -11.47 12.32
CA ASP A 212 4.90 -12.89 12.01
C ASP A 212 6.26 -13.46 12.45
N ARG A 213 7.29 -12.63 12.58
CA ARG A 213 8.60 -13.03 13.15
C ARG A 213 8.54 -13.23 14.65
N VAL A 214 7.75 -12.44 15.35
CA VAL A 214 7.52 -12.58 16.80
C VAL A 214 6.59 -13.76 17.07
N GLY A 215 5.62 -14.00 16.21
CA GLY A 215 4.80 -15.20 16.14
C GLY A 215 3.41 -15.08 16.75
N SER A 216 3.19 -14.23 17.77
CA SER A 216 1.84 -13.99 18.33
C SER A 216 1.74 -12.65 19.04
N ALA A 217 0.50 -12.19 19.32
CA ALA A 217 0.25 -10.97 20.07
C ALA A 217 0.76 -11.04 21.54
N GLU A 218 0.68 -12.22 22.14
CA GLU A 218 1.18 -12.46 23.51
C GLU A 218 2.69 -12.28 23.58
N LYS A 219 3.43 -12.92 22.65
CA LYS A 219 4.88 -12.75 22.55
C LYS A 219 5.27 -11.32 22.20
N PHE A 220 4.46 -10.65 21.39
CA PHE A 220 4.68 -9.24 21.05
C PHE A 220 4.51 -8.35 22.27
N ALA A 221 3.55 -8.66 23.15
CA ALA A 221 3.34 -7.93 24.41
C ALA A 221 4.52 -8.06 25.38
N GLU A 222 5.33 -9.12 25.27
CA GLU A 222 6.52 -9.33 26.11
C GLU A 222 7.75 -8.54 25.64
N LEU A 223 7.70 -7.92 24.45
CA LEU A 223 8.84 -7.18 23.90
C LEU A 223 9.22 -6.00 24.81
N PRO A 224 10.53 -5.69 24.91
CA PRO A 224 11.01 -4.55 25.70
C PRO A 224 10.30 -3.24 25.31
N GLY A 225 9.78 -2.54 26.31
CA GLY A 225 9.02 -1.31 26.15
C GLY A 225 7.54 -1.55 25.83
N VAL A 226 7.18 -2.57 25.04
CA VAL A 226 5.79 -2.92 24.75
C VAL A 226 5.07 -3.40 25.99
N ALA A 227 5.71 -4.27 26.80
CA ALA A 227 5.14 -4.81 28.04
C ALA A 227 4.67 -3.75 29.04
N LEU A 228 5.19 -2.53 28.96
CA LEU A 228 4.84 -1.41 29.84
C LEU A 228 3.64 -0.59 29.34
N THR A 229 3.17 -0.84 28.11
CA THR A 229 2.12 -0.04 27.46
C THR A 229 0.70 -0.44 27.91
N PRO A 230 -0.27 0.49 27.87
CA PRO A 230 -1.69 0.16 27.99
C PRO A 230 -2.14 -0.91 26.98
N ALA A 231 -1.64 -0.84 25.73
CA ALA A 231 -1.95 -1.80 24.69
C ALA A 231 -1.62 -3.25 25.09
N ALA A 232 -0.45 -3.49 25.69
CA ALA A 232 -0.06 -4.82 26.16
C ALA A 232 -0.94 -5.27 27.35
N LYS A 233 -1.18 -4.38 28.31
CA LYS A 233 -1.99 -4.67 29.52
C LYS A 233 -3.45 -5.04 29.19
N HIS A 234 -3.98 -4.45 28.12
CA HIS A 234 -5.37 -4.65 27.69
C HIS A 234 -5.48 -5.61 26.49
N HIS A 235 -4.41 -6.32 26.10
CA HIS A 235 -4.38 -7.26 24.99
C HIS A 235 -4.80 -6.63 23.64
N ARG A 236 -4.44 -5.35 23.41
CA ARG A 236 -4.81 -4.58 22.21
C ARG A 236 -3.62 -4.44 21.26
N ILE A 237 -3.07 -5.58 20.85
CA ILE A 237 -1.96 -5.68 19.89
C ILE A 237 -2.45 -6.49 18.70
N TYR A 238 -2.42 -5.88 17.53
CA TYR A 238 -3.01 -6.42 16.31
C TYR A 238 -1.99 -6.50 15.17
N ARG A 239 -2.20 -7.50 14.33
CA ARG A 239 -1.48 -7.68 13.06
C ARG A 239 -2.26 -7.01 11.93
N ILE A 240 -1.55 -6.35 11.00
CA ILE A 240 -2.11 -5.83 9.75
C ILE A 240 -1.16 -6.14 8.59
N ASP A 241 -1.69 -6.39 7.40
CA ASP A 241 -0.84 -6.51 6.22
C ASP A 241 -0.25 -5.14 5.86
N GLU A 242 1.08 -5.08 5.64
CA GLU A 242 1.79 -3.85 5.27
C GLU A 242 1.12 -3.13 4.11
N ILE A 243 0.69 -3.90 3.09
CA ILE A 243 0.06 -3.36 1.88
C ILE A 243 -1.23 -2.57 2.18
N GLU A 244 -1.97 -2.95 3.24
CA GLU A 244 -3.22 -2.27 3.59
C GLU A 244 -3.01 -0.83 4.05
N ILE A 245 -1.87 -0.53 4.68
CA ILE A 245 -1.62 0.77 5.30
C ILE A 245 -0.54 1.61 4.63
N MET A 246 0.33 0.99 3.83
CA MET A 246 1.45 1.71 3.20
C MET A 246 1.08 2.37 1.88
N TYR A 247 -0.04 1.99 1.27
CA TYR A 247 -0.45 2.46 -0.05
C TYR A 247 -1.92 2.87 -0.06
N ASP A 248 -2.22 4.07 -0.54
CA ASP A 248 -3.59 4.43 -0.92
C ASP A 248 -3.98 3.68 -2.19
N GLY A 249 -5.00 2.85 -2.09
CA GLY A 249 -5.39 1.97 -3.20
C GLY A 249 -6.87 1.62 -3.19
N PRO A 250 -7.30 0.70 -4.05
CA PRO A 250 -8.69 0.25 -4.10
C PRO A 250 -9.17 -0.30 -2.76
N ARG A 251 -8.25 -0.89 -1.97
CA ARG A 251 -8.54 -1.52 -0.68
C ARG A 251 -8.52 -0.57 0.51
N THR A 252 -8.25 0.73 0.32
CA THR A 252 -8.22 1.70 1.42
C THR A 252 -9.49 1.69 2.30
N PRO A 253 -10.73 1.63 1.76
CA PRO A 253 -11.92 1.51 2.60
C PRO A 253 -11.96 0.21 3.44
N MET A 254 -11.41 -0.89 2.90
CA MET A 254 -11.27 -2.15 3.64
C MET A 254 -10.26 -2.02 4.79
N ALA A 255 -9.13 -1.39 4.57
CA ALA A 255 -8.13 -1.10 5.60
C ALA A 255 -8.71 -0.22 6.72
N VAL A 256 -9.45 0.84 6.36
CA VAL A 256 -10.15 1.70 7.33
C VAL A 256 -11.13 0.88 8.18
N ARG A 257 -11.94 0.01 7.56
CA ARG A 257 -12.88 -0.87 8.27
C ARG A 257 -12.17 -1.84 9.21
N HIS A 258 -11.07 -2.43 8.75
CA HIS A 258 -10.26 -3.38 9.52
C HIS A 258 -9.69 -2.70 10.77
N ILE A 259 -9.05 -1.54 10.61
CA ILE A 259 -8.51 -0.77 11.74
C ILE A 259 -9.64 -0.30 12.66
N ALA A 260 -10.74 0.24 12.14
CA ALA A 260 -11.88 0.65 12.96
C ALA A 260 -12.42 -0.50 13.82
N GLY A 261 -12.41 -1.74 13.30
CA GLY A 261 -12.73 -2.93 14.08
C GLY A 261 -11.77 -3.16 15.25
N MET A 262 -10.46 -2.99 15.04
CA MET A 262 -9.43 -3.11 16.09
C MET A 262 -9.56 -2.03 17.17
N LEU A 263 -10.13 -0.86 16.83
CA LEU A 263 -10.25 0.26 17.76
C LEU A 263 -11.51 0.20 18.66
N LYS A 264 -12.51 -0.59 18.31
CA LYS A 264 -13.79 -0.68 19.04
C LYS A 264 -13.73 -1.51 20.32
N HIS A 265 -12.68 -2.27 20.56
CA HIS A 265 -12.57 -3.23 21.69
C HIS A 265 -11.60 -2.81 22.77
#